data_640b600ee453be1b062b1a6d0ffeb4d8
#
_entry.id   640b600ee453be1b062b1a6d0ffeb4d8
#
_cell.length_a   1.000
_cell.length_b   1.000
_cell.length_c   1.000
_cell.angle_alpha   90.00
_cell.angle_beta   90.00
_cell.angle_gamma   90.00
#
_symmetry.space_group_name_H-M   'P 1'
#
loop_
_entity.id
_entity.type
_entity.pdbx_description
1 polymer ?
#
loop_
_entity_poly.entity_id
_entity_poly.type
_entity_poly.pdbx_seq_one_letter_code
_entity_poly.pdbx_strand_id
1 'polypeptide(L)' 'MDQKTERKPVRLSTIKKMYEAGEPIVMLTCYDATFSSVEDEAGVDIKLIGDSLGMVMQGHETTLPVTIDDMVYHTACV' A
#
# COMPACT_ATOMS: atom_id res chain seq x y z
N MET A 1 11.85 -19.45 4.28
CA MET A 1 10.80 -19.64 3.34
C MET A 1 10.16 -18.32 2.95
N ASP A 2 9.95 -18.15 1.73
CA ASP A 2 9.53 -16.84 1.25
C ASP A 2 8.31 -16.98 0.36
N GLN A 3 7.15 -16.68 0.93
CA GLN A 3 5.88 -16.75 0.20
C GLN A 3 5.77 -15.73 -0.92
N LYS A 4 6.54 -14.64 -0.84
CA LYS A 4 6.53 -13.62 -1.89
C LYS A 4 7.00 -14.17 -3.23
N THR A 5 7.94 -15.12 -3.22
CA THR A 5 8.48 -15.71 -4.45
C THR A 5 7.47 -16.58 -5.17
N GLU A 6 6.46 -17.08 -4.46
CA GLU A 6 5.43 -17.94 -5.02
C GLU A 6 4.19 -17.17 -5.44
N ARG A 7 4.04 -15.94 -4.96
CA ARG A 7 2.86 -15.13 -5.26
C ARG A 7 3.05 -14.40 -6.58
N LYS A 8 2.05 -14.50 -7.44
CA LYS A 8 2.06 -13.78 -8.70
C LYS A 8 1.90 -12.28 -8.47
N PRO A 9 2.62 -11.44 -9.22
CA PRO A 9 2.43 -10.00 -9.11
C PRO A 9 0.99 -9.59 -9.40
N VAL A 10 0.45 -8.67 -8.60
CA VAL A 10 -0.87 -8.09 -8.81
C VAL A 10 -0.72 -6.93 -9.79
N ARG A 11 -1.50 -6.95 -10.86
CA ARG A 11 -1.49 -5.94 -11.92
C ARG A 11 -2.88 -5.35 -12.07
N LEU A 12 -3.00 -4.30 -12.86
CA LEU A 12 -4.32 -3.71 -13.15
C LEU A 12 -5.27 -4.75 -13.74
N SER A 13 -4.78 -5.59 -14.62
CA SER A 13 -5.59 -6.67 -15.19
C SER A 13 -6.05 -7.69 -14.14
N THR A 14 -5.21 -7.95 -13.13
CA THR A 14 -5.56 -8.82 -12.01
C THR A 14 -6.72 -8.24 -11.22
N ILE A 15 -6.63 -6.95 -10.88
CA ILE A 15 -7.68 -6.24 -10.13
C ILE A 15 -9.00 -6.24 -10.91
N LYS A 16 -8.93 -5.99 -12.20
CA LYS A 16 -10.12 -6.02 -13.07
C LYS A 16 -10.79 -7.38 -13.06
N LYS A 17 -10.01 -8.46 -13.16
CA LYS A 17 -10.53 -9.83 -13.11
C LYS A 17 -11.17 -10.13 -11.77
N MET A 18 -10.57 -9.69 -10.66
CA MET A 18 -11.13 -9.85 -9.32
C MET A 18 -12.48 -9.16 -9.21
N TYR A 19 -12.57 -7.93 -9.71
CA TYR A 19 -13.82 -7.18 -9.71
C TYR A 19 -14.91 -7.91 -10.51
N GLU A 20 -14.57 -8.36 -11.71
CA GLU A 20 -15.52 -9.05 -12.59
C GLU A 20 -15.97 -10.40 -12.01
N ALA A 21 -15.10 -11.06 -11.27
CA ALA A 21 -15.41 -12.34 -10.62
C ALA A 21 -16.13 -12.17 -9.27
N GLY A 22 -16.29 -10.94 -8.78
CA GLY A 22 -16.88 -10.68 -7.48
C GLY A 22 -15.96 -11.02 -6.31
N GLU A 23 -14.66 -11.13 -6.53
CA GLU A 23 -13.70 -11.40 -5.46
C GLU A 23 -13.40 -10.13 -4.67
N PRO A 24 -13.30 -10.23 -3.33
CA PRO A 24 -12.91 -9.08 -2.52
C PRO A 24 -11.52 -8.59 -2.85
N ILE A 25 -11.37 -7.27 -2.98
CA ILE A 25 -10.08 -6.62 -3.18
C ILE A 25 -9.72 -5.91 -1.88
N VAL A 26 -8.58 -6.27 -1.30
CA VAL A 26 -8.14 -5.69 -0.02
C VAL A 26 -7.15 -4.55 -0.29
N MET A 27 -7.48 -3.36 0.22
CA MET A 27 -6.62 -2.19 0.15
C MET A 27 -6.37 -1.66 1.55
N LEU A 28 -5.11 -1.49 1.91
CA LEU A 28 -4.70 -0.95 3.20
C LEU A 28 -3.69 0.17 3.00
N THR A 29 -3.67 1.11 3.96
CA THR A 29 -2.64 2.14 4.00
C THR A 29 -1.30 1.51 4.37
N CYS A 30 -0.21 2.06 3.82
CA CYS A 30 1.13 1.57 4.08
C CYS A 30 2.12 2.72 3.90
N TYR A 31 3.05 2.90 4.85
CA TYR A 31 3.98 4.03 4.82
C TYR A 31 5.45 3.62 4.98
N ASP A 32 5.74 2.37 5.24
CA ASP A 32 7.12 1.91 5.42
C ASP A 32 7.35 0.50 4.90
N ALA A 33 8.62 0.11 4.84
CA ALA A 33 9.01 -1.17 4.28
C ALA A 33 8.58 -2.35 5.15
N THR A 34 8.56 -2.18 6.47
CA THR A 34 8.20 -3.27 7.39
C THR A 34 6.72 -3.63 7.24
N PHE A 35 5.84 -2.65 7.31
CA PHE A 35 4.42 -2.90 7.11
C PHE A 35 4.10 -3.33 5.70
N SER A 36 4.83 -2.82 4.70
CA SER A 36 4.67 -3.28 3.33
C SER A 36 4.92 -4.78 3.21
N SER A 37 5.96 -5.26 3.85
CA SER A 37 6.30 -6.69 3.84
C SER A 37 5.23 -7.53 4.53
N VAL A 38 4.74 -7.08 5.69
CA VAL A 38 3.68 -7.77 6.42
C VAL A 38 2.39 -7.81 5.61
N GLU A 39 2.00 -6.69 5.01
CA GLU A 39 0.79 -6.61 4.20
C GLU A 39 0.89 -7.50 2.97
N ASP A 40 2.05 -7.58 2.36
CA ASP A 40 2.28 -8.43 1.20
C ASP A 40 2.12 -9.92 1.56
N GLU A 41 2.68 -10.33 2.68
CA GLU A 41 2.52 -11.70 3.17
C GLU A 41 1.08 -12.02 3.56
N ALA A 42 0.35 -11.02 4.06
CA ALA A 42 -1.07 -11.19 4.42
C ALA A 42 -1.99 -11.23 3.20
N GLY A 43 -1.50 -10.94 2.01
CA GLY A 43 -2.29 -11.03 0.79
C GLY A 43 -3.02 -9.74 0.42
N VAL A 44 -2.57 -8.60 0.91
CA VAL A 44 -3.14 -7.30 0.53
C VAL A 44 -2.88 -7.04 -0.95
N ASP A 45 -3.92 -6.64 -1.68
CA ASP A 45 -3.85 -6.45 -3.13
C ASP A 45 -3.38 -5.07 -3.54
N ILE A 46 -3.76 -4.04 -2.78
CA ILE A 46 -3.43 -2.65 -3.08
C ILE A 46 -2.95 -1.97 -1.80
N LYS A 47 -1.85 -1.22 -1.89
CA LYS A 47 -1.32 -0.41 -0.79
C LYS A 47 -1.53 1.07 -1.11
N LEU A 48 -2.12 1.80 -0.16
CA LEU A 48 -2.41 3.22 -0.33
C LEU A 48 -1.37 4.05 0.42
N ILE A 49 -0.65 4.88 -0.31
CA ILE A 49 0.24 5.89 0.25
C ILE A 49 -0.46 7.23 0.05
N GLY A 50 -1.17 7.69 1.08
CA GLY A 50 -1.94 8.91 1.03
C GLY A 50 -1.39 10.00 1.92
N ASP A 51 -1.97 11.18 1.85
CA ASP A 51 -1.54 12.35 2.63
C ASP A 51 -1.82 12.21 4.13
N SER A 52 -2.60 11.22 4.55
CA SER A 52 -2.76 10.89 5.97
C SER A 52 -1.44 10.52 6.63
N LEU A 53 -0.38 10.23 5.86
CA LEU A 53 0.95 10.01 6.42
C LEU A 53 1.43 11.20 7.25
N GLY A 54 1.00 12.42 6.92
CA GLY A 54 1.34 13.61 7.67
C GLY A 54 0.83 13.58 9.09
N MET A 55 -0.34 13.00 9.31
CA MET A 55 -0.93 12.86 10.65
C MET A 55 -0.39 11.63 11.38
N VAL A 56 -0.31 10.51 10.69
CA VAL A 56 0.02 9.21 11.28
C VAL A 56 1.52 9.05 11.51
N MET A 57 2.34 9.46 10.55
CA MET A 57 3.78 9.24 10.58
C MET A 57 4.56 10.50 10.98
N GLN A 58 4.13 11.66 10.54
CA GLN A 58 4.84 12.92 10.78
C GLN A 58 4.30 13.68 12.00
N GLY A 59 3.15 13.27 12.53
CA GLY A 59 2.60 13.87 13.75
C GLY A 59 1.91 15.21 13.56
N HIS A 60 1.59 15.60 12.33
CA HIS A 60 0.85 16.83 12.07
C HIS A 60 -0.62 16.68 12.45
N GLU A 61 -1.27 17.77 12.79
CA GLU A 61 -2.70 17.77 13.12
C GLU A 61 -3.60 17.67 11.90
N THR A 62 -3.06 18.00 10.70
CA THR A 62 -3.79 17.95 9.44
C THR A 62 -2.91 17.35 8.35
N THR A 63 -3.49 17.09 7.17
CA THR A 63 -2.75 16.61 6.01
C THR A 63 -2.09 17.73 5.20
N LEU A 64 -2.37 18.99 5.52
CA LEU A 64 -1.90 20.16 4.73
C LEU A 64 -0.36 20.26 4.63
N PRO A 65 0.43 19.96 5.67
CA PRO A 65 1.89 20.05 5.56
C PRO A 65 2.56 18.99 4.69
N VAL A 66 1.82 17.95 4.25
CA VAL A 66 2.40 16.88 3.45
C VAL A 66 2.76 17.40 2.05
N THR A 67 4.00 17.13 1.63
CA THR A 67 4.50 17.55 0.33
C THR A 67 4.52 16.38 -0.66
N ILE A 68 4.67 16.69 -1.94
CA ILE A 68 4.88 15.66 -2.98
C ILE A 68 6.15 14.85 -2.68
N ASP A 69 7.21 15.51 -2.18
CA ASP A 69 8.44 14.82 -1.83
C ASP A 69 8.22 13.81 -0.71
N ASP A 70 7.39 14.14 0.29
CA ASP A 70 7.00 13.19 1.34
C ASP A 70 6.32 11.97 0.74
N MET A 71 5.40 12.17 -0.18
CA MET A 71 4.68 11.09 -0.84
C MET A 71 5.62 10.20 -1.64
N VAL A 72 6.54 10.80 -2.38
CA VAL A 72 7.54 10.06 -3.17
C VAL A 72 8.45 9.24 -2.24
N TYR A 73 8.89 9.83 -1.14
CA TYR A 73 9.74 9.14 -0.17
C TYR A 73 9.05 7.90 0.38
N HIS A 74 7.82 8.05 0.89
CA HIS A 74 7.10 6.93 1.48
C HIS A 74 6.70 5.88 0.44
N THR A 75 6.40 6.29 -0.78
CA THR A 75 6.16 5.35 -1.87
C THR A 75 7.40 4.51 -2.15
N ALA A 76 8.58 5.12 -2.12
CA ALA A 76 9.83 4.40 -2.31
C ALA A 76 10.11 3.42 -1.16
N CYS A 77 9.70 3.74 0.08
CA CYS A 77 9.83 2.84 1.22
C CYS A 77 8.93 1.61 1.07
N VAL A 78 7.78 1.79 0.51
CA VAL A 78 6.78 0.73 0.33
C VAL A 78 7.11 -0.13 -0.88
#